data_e55c732e6c29737716076f842a896734
#
_entry.id   e55c732e6c29737716076f842a896734
#
_cell.length_a   1.000
_cell.length_b   1.000
_cell.length_c   1.000
_cell.angle_alpha   90.00
_cell.angle_beta   90.00
_cell.angle_gamma   90.00
#
_symmetry.space_group_name_H-M   'P 1'
#
loop_
_entity.id
_entity.type
_entity.pdbx_description
1 polymer ?
#
loop_
_entity_poly.entity_id
_entity_poly.type
_entity_poly.pdbx_seq_one_letter_code
_entity_poly.pdbx_strand_id
1 'polypeptide(L)'
;MIRFVLISLFVFSSAVFGAPMKKGEVEVRLLAERIPKNLGKILLATKEARSDPFDLPMNNLSKPQKPPARLFSIWSVDRNASIATVKLPEDGKSFIILLLPDSKPGYKPVIIPFRDPNFRAGDIYFYNNANKPVMGVLGTTKFSLNPNSGKVVRPRGFGNERYYHAILGVREGTKNKVIKSMKWPSSKITRNYVFFYVDPVRKRITYRAVDEFIMPRKDAGDGS
;
A
#
# COMPACT_ATOMS: atom_id res chain seq x y z
N MET A 1 -19.43 -24.60 62.29
CA MET A 1 -18.77 -25.13 61.08
C MET A 1 -19.40 -24.52 59.86
N ILE A 2 -18.78 -23.48 59.29
CA ILE A 2 -19.28 -22.77 58.10
C ILE A 2 -18.38 -23.23 56.92
N ARG A 3 -18.98 -23.92 55.94
CA ARG A 3 -18.28 -24.36 54.72
C ARG A 3 -18.37 -23.23 53.66
N PHE A 4 -17.22 -22.61 53.31
CA PHE A 4 -17.09 -21.74 52.17
C PHE A 4 -16.98 -22.57 50.90
N VAL A 5 -17.92 -22.39 49.97
CA VAL A 5 -17.85 -22.92 48.62
C VAL A 5 -17.21 -21.86 47.74
N LEU A 6 -16.02 -22.12 47.23
CA LEU A 6 -15.34 -21.27 46.25
C LEU A 6 -15.90 -21.61 44.85
N ILE A 7 -16.65 -20.67 44.29
CA ILE A 7 -17.12 -20.78 42.88
C ILE A 7 -16.02 -20.15 42.02
N SER A 8 -15.31 -21.01 41.29
CA SER A 8 -14.31 -20.60 40.27
C SER A 8 -15.02 -20.18 39.00
N LEU A 9 -14.97 -18.88 38.68
CA LEU A 9 -15.55 -18.31 37.46
C LEU A 9 -14.56 -18.54 36.30
N PHE A 10 -14.80 -19.53 35.47
CA PHE A 10 -14.08 -19.72 34.20
C PHE A 10 -14.55 -18.68 33.18
N VAL A 11 -13.73 -17.65 32.93
CA VAL A 11 -13.94 -16.71 31.82
C VAL A 11 -13.52 -17.39 30.53
N PHE A 12 -14.47 -17.89 29.77
CA PHE A 12 -14.23 -18.32 28.39
C PHE A 12 -13.95 -17.11 27.51
N SER A 13 -12.69 -16.89 27.19
CA SER A 13 -12.30 -15.91 26.16
C SER A 13 -12.69 -16.46 24.79
N SER A 14 -13.82 -15.98 24.28
CA SER A 14 -14.29 -16.31 22.93
C SER A 14 -13.35 -15.68 21.92
N ALA A 15 -12.48 -16.49 21.29
CA ALA A 15 -11.73 -16.08 20.11
C ALA A 15 -12.76 -15.77 19.01
N VAL A 16 -12.91 -14.49 18.66
CA VAL A 16 -13.73 -14.06 17.52
C VAL A 16 -13.00 -14.52 16.26
N PHE A 17 -13.31 -15.72 15.80
CA PHE A 17 -12.97 -16.16 14.45
C PHE A 17 -13.84 -15.38 13.48
N GLY A 18 -13.18 -14.54 12.65
CA GLY A 18 -13.88 -13.83 11.58
C GLY A 18 -14.62 -14.83 10.68
N ALA A 19 -15.91 -14.58 10.45
CA ALA A 19 -16.73 -15.39 9.56
C ALA A 19 -16.10 -15.49 8.16
N PRO A 20 -16.15 -16.66 7.50
CA PRO A 20 -15.63 -16.82 6.14
C PRO A 20 -16.38 -15.89 5.19
N MET A 21 -15.62 -15.07 4.44
CA MET A 21 -16.21 -14.16 3.43
C MET A 21 -16.82 -14.94 2.28
N LYS A 22 -17.97 -14.48 1.78
CA LYS A 22 -18.53 -14.95 0.51
C LYS A 22 -17.53 -14.68 -0.60
N LYS A 23 -17.17 -15.70 -1.39
CA LYS A 23 -16.23 -15.63 -2.50
C LYS A 23 -16.64 -14.50 -3.46
N GLY A 24 -15.86 -13.41 -3.56
CA GLY A 24 -16.13 -12.29 -4.46
C GLY A 24 -16.45 -10.94 -3.81
N GLU A 25 -16.52 -10.84 -2.48
CA GLU A 25 -16.88 -9.59 -1.79
C GLU A 25 -15.75 -8.54 -1.78
N VAL A 26 -14.50 -8.95 -1.74
CA VAL A 26 -13.35 -8.05 -1.69
C VAL A 26 -12.33 -8.41 -2.77
N GLU A 27 -11.77 -7.37 -3.37
CA GLU A 27 -10.72 -7.44 -4.38
C GLU A 27 -9.48 -6.71 -3.87
N VAL A 28 -8.32 -7.32 -4.05
CA VAL A 28 -7.04 -6.69 -3.71
C VAL A 28 -6.10 -6.70 -4.91
N ARG A 29 -5.28 -5.66 -5.02
CA ARG A 29 -4.14 -5.60 -5.94
C ARG A 29 -2.89 -5.37 -5.14
N LEU A 30 -1.82 -6.04 -5.51
CA LEU A 30 -0.57 -5.99 -4.79
C LEU A 30 0.50 -5.28 -5.61
N LEU A 31 1.41 -4.63 -4.89
CA LEU A 31 2.60 -3.99 -5.44
C LEU A 31 3.70 -4.06 -4.38
N ALA A 32 4.89 -4.55 -4.74
CA ALA A 32 6.03 -4.55 -3.83
C ALA A 32 7.01 -3.43 -4.14
N GLU A 33 7.57 -2.81 -3.10
CA GLU A 33 8.72 -1.90 -3.27
C GLU A 33 9.93 -2.67 -3.83
N ARG A 34 10.15 -3.89 -3.34
CA ARG A 34 11.28 -4.74 -3.72
C ARG A 34 10.89 -6.21 -3.58
N ILE A 35 11.46 -7.06 -4.44
CA ILE A 35 11.29 -8.51 -4.37
C ILE A 35 12.66 -9.16 -4.11
N PRO A 36 12.82 -9.94 -3.05
CA PRO A 36 14.01 -10.76 -2.84
C PRO A 36 14.17 -11.82 -3.95
N LYS A 37 15.41 -12.16 -4.32
CA LYS A 37 15.70 -13.08 -5.43
C LYS A 37 15.02 -14.47 -5.31
N ASN A 38 14.81 -14.95 -4.10
CA ASN A 38 14.24 -16.28 -3.81
C ASN A 38 12.79 -16.19 -3.26
N LEU A 39 12.01 -15.20 -3.65
CA LEU A 39 10.63 -15.09 -3.20
C LEU A 39 9.72 -16.10 -3.90
N GLY A 40 9.92 -16.31 -5.21
CA GLY A 40 9.03 -17.10 -6.04
C GLY A 40 7.62 -16.55 -6.14
N LYS A 41 6.66 -17.41 -6.48
CA LYS A 41 5.24 -17.06 -6.49
C LYS A 41 4.70 -16.89 -5.09
N ILE A 42 3.68 -16.04 -4.98
CA ILE A 42 2.95 -15.83 -3.73
C ILE A 42 1.50 -16.27 -3.87
N LEU A 43 0.85 -16.52 -2.75
CA LEU A 43 -0.58 -16.77 -2.66
C LEU A 43 -1.15 -16.10 -1.41
N LEU A 44 -2.47 -15.89 -1.41
CA LEU A 44 -3.22 -15.36 -0.27
C LEU A 44 -3.83 -16.54 0.49
N ALA A 45 -3.57 -16.64 1.79
CA ALA A 45 -3.96 -17.81 2.57
C ALA A 45 -4.59 -17.47 3.92
N THR A 46 -5.56 -18.29 4.32
CA THR A 46 -5.98 -18.51 5.70
C THR A 46 -5.63 -19.95 6.11
N LYS A 47 -6.08 -20.38 7.27
CA LYS A 47 -5.96 -21.78 7.69
C LYS A 47 -6.80 -22.71 6.80
N GLU A 48 -7.95 -22.22 6.33
CA GLU A 48 -8.99 -23.00 5.64
C GLU A 48 -8.94 -22.89 4.11
N ALA A 49 -8.40 -21.79 3.58
CA ALA A 49 -8.48 -21.49 2.15
C ALA A 49 -7.21 -20.80 1.62
N ARG A 50 -6.92 -21.04 0.33
CA ARG A 50 -5.79 -20.44 -0.39
C ARG A 50 -6.24 -19.95 -1.76
N SER A 51 -5.62 -18.87 -2.26
CA SER A 51 -5.75 -18.46 -3.66
C SER A 51 -4.83 -19.27 -4.55
N ASP A 52 -5.02 -19.15 -5.88
CA ASP A 52 -4.01 -19.60 -6.82
C ASP A 52 -2.70 -18.82 -6.65
N PRO A 53 -1.53 -19.45 -6.90
CA PRO A 53 -0.24 -18.76 -6.89
C PRO A 53 -0.10 -17.77 -8.05
N PHE A 54 0.45 -16.58 -7.76
CA PHE A 54 0.72 -15.54 -8.76
C PHE A 54 2.03 -14.82 -8.48
N ASP A 55 2.53 -14.09 -9.50
CA ASP A 55 3.75 -13.31 -9.38
C ASP A 55 3.48 -11.97 -8.68
N LEU A 56 4.33 -11.61 -7.74
CA LEU A 56 4.28 -10.31 -7.06
C LEU A 56 4.95 -9.24 -7.93
N PRO A 57 4.21 -8.24 -8.44
CA PRO A 57 4.81 -7.22 -9.30
C PRO A 57 5.50 -6.11 -8.51
N MET A 58 6.48 -5.46 -9.17
CA MET A 58 7.17 -4.28 -8.66
C MET A 58 6.92 -3.00 -9.48
N ASN A 59 6.60 -3.12 -10.76
CA ASN A 59 6.53 -1.97 -11.67
C ASN A 59 5.09 -1.56 -12.01
N ASN A 60 4.12 -2.37 -11.63
CA ASN A 60 2.69 -2.17 -11.85
C ASN A 60 1.90 -2.86 -10.73
N LEU A 61 0.62 -2.57 -10.64
CA LEU A 61 -0.28 -3.32 -9.76
C LEU A 61 -0.53 -4.72 -10.31
N SER A 62 -0.67 -5.71 -9.44
CA SER A 62 -1.10 -7.05 -9.84
C SER A 62 -2.48 -7.01 -10.51
N LYS A 63 -2.80 -8.08 -11.25
CA LYS A 63 -4.21 -8.35 -11.55
C LYS A 63 -5.02 -8.44 -10.26
N PRO A 64 -6.34 -8.16 -10.32
CA PRO A 64 -7.21 -8.32 -9.16
C PRO A 64 -7.13 -9.74 -8.57
N GLN A 65 -6.95 -9.82 -7.27
CA GLN A 65 -6.95 -11.06 -6.50
C GLN A 65 -8.10 -11.07 -5.50
N LYS A 66 -8.67 -12.23 -5.24
CA LYS A 66 -9.72 -12.42 -4.25
C LYS A 66 -9.13 -13.06 -3.00
N PRO A 67 -8.94 -12.31 -1.92
CA PRO A 67 -8.43 -12.89 -0.68
C PRO A 67 -9.49 -13.82 -0.06
N PRO A 68 -9.07 -14.88 0.65
CA PRO A 68 -10.00 -15.83 1.27
C PRO A 68 -10.79 -15.24 2.44
N ALA A 69 -10.26 -14.20 3.08
CA ALA A 69 -10.89 -13.46 4.18
C ALA A 69 -10.32 -12.03 4.27
N ARG A 70 -10.87 -11.16 5.15
CA ARG A 70 -10.30 -9.83 5.42
C ARG A 70 -9.01 -9.89 6.22
N LEU A 71 -8.82 -10.93 7.02
CA LEU A 71 -7.56 -11.25 7.69
C LEU A 71 -6.95 -12.47 7.00
N PHE A 72 -5.82 -12.29 6.34
CA PHE A 72 -5.10 -13.34 5.63
C PHE A 72 -3.59 -13.13 5.66
N SER A 73 -2.85 -14.17 5.35
CA SER A 73 -1.41 -14.11 5.14
C SER A 73 -1.08 -14.08 3.65
N ILE A 74 -0.05 -13.35 3.29
CA ILE A 74 0.62 -13.50 1.99
C ILE A 74 1.73 -14.51 2.19
N TRP A 75 1.70 -15.58 1.42
CA TRP A 75 2.57 -16.74 1.57
C TRP A 75 3.47 -16.87 0.36
N SER A 76 4.76 -17.04 0.55
CA SER A 76 5.71 -17.40 -0.52
C SER A 76 5.70 -18.91 -0.72
N VAL A 77 5.45 -19.35 -1.95
CA VAL A 77 5.42 -20.77 -2.29
C VAL A 77 6.81 -21.38 -2.13
N ASP A 78 7.83 -20.73 -2.71
CA ASP A 78 9.20 -21.28 -2.74
C ASP A 78 9.85 -21.32 -1.35
N ARG A 79 9.53 -20.34 -0.48
CA ARG A 79 10.02 -20.29 0.89
C ARG A 79 9.20 -21.15 1.85
N ASN A 80 8.04 -21.59 1.42
CA ASN A 80 7.04 -22.24 2.27
C ASN A 80 6.80 -21.49 3.59
N ALA A 81 6.65 -20.17 3.51
CA ALA A 81 6.54 -19.29 4.67
C ALA A 81 5.64 -18.08 4.40
N SER A 82 4.97 -17.60 5.46
CA SER A 82 4.27 -16.33 5.45
C SER A 82 5.28 -15.18 5.37
N ILE A 83 5.03 -14.25 4.47
CA ILE A 83 5.87 -13.06 4.25
C ILE A 83 5.19 -11.77 4.71
N ALA A 84 3.89 -11.78 4.94
CA ALA A 84 3.13 -10.68 5.52
C ALA A 84 1.79 -11.18 6.04
N THR A 85 1.25 -10.50 7.05
CA THR A 85 -0.14 -10.65 7.49
C THR A 85 -0.88 -9.35 7.14
N VAL A 86 -2.04 -9.49 6.49
CA VAL A 86 -2.88 -8.39 6.03
C VAL A 86 -4.20 -8.42 6.76
N LYS A 87 -4.58 -7.29 7.37
CA LYS A 87 -5.91 -7.06 7.93
C LYS A 87 -6.56 -5.93 7.15
N LEU A 88 -7.51 -6.26 6.28
CA LEU A 88 -8.28 -5.26 5.52
C LEU A 88 -9.26 -4.53 6.43
N PRO A 89 -9.56 -3.24 6.15
CA PRO A 89 -10.63 -2.52 6.82
C PRO A 89 -11.98 -3.23 6.66
N GLU A 90 -12.86 -3.07 7.63
CA GLU A 90 -14.22 -3.64 7.56
C GLU A 90 -15.01 -3.05 6.40
N ASP A 91 -14.84 -1.75 6.15
CA ASP A 91 -15.46 -1.05 5.04
C ASP A 91 -14.63 -1.12 3.76
N GLY A 92 -15.33 -1.05 2.61
CA GLY A 92 -14.72 -1.09 1.29
C GLY A 92 -14.66 -2.50 0.69
N LYS A 93 -14.61 -2.53 -0.64
CA LYS A 93 -14.61 -3.77 -1.44
C LYS A 93 -13.38 -3.93 -2.34
N SER A 94 -12.53 -2.92 -2.42
CA SER A 94 -11.38 -2.95 -3.31
C SER A 94 -10.21 -2.17 -2.72
N PHE A 95 -9.05 -2.82 -2.62
CA PHE A 95 -7.87 -2.27 -1.97
C PHE A 95 -6.59 -2.51 -2.77
N ILE A 96 -5.63 -1.62 -2.56
CA ILE A 96 -4.24 -1.84 -2.96
C ILE A 96 -3.45 -2.18 -1.70
N ILE A 97 -2.60 -3.18 -1.81
CA ILE A 97 -1.68 -3.60 -0.76
C ILE A 97 -0.27 -3.33 -1.24
N LEU A 98 0.36 -2.31 -0.65
CA LEU A 98 1.77 -2.05 -0.87
C LEU A 98 2.59 -2.89 0.11
N LEU A 99 3.50 -3.67 -0.42
CA LEU A 99 4.41 -4.50 0.35
C LEU A 99 5.77 -3.81 0.46
N LEU A 100 6.04 -3.26 1.62
CA LEU A 100 7.28 -2.56 1.93
C LEU A 100 8.20 -3.50 2.72
N PRO A 101 9.50 -3.60 2.38
CA PRO A 101 10.44 -4.39 3.18
C PRO A 101 10.40 -3.96 4.65
N ASP A 102 10.34 -4.94 5.55
CA ASP A 102 10.40 -4.71 7.00
C ASP A 102 11.84 -4.90 7.52
N SER A 103 12.07 -4.49 8.76
CA SER A 103 13.30 -4.77 9.51
C SER A 103 13.47 -6.27 9.79
N LYS A 104 12.37 -7.01 9.92
CA LYS A 104 12.32 -8.48 10.01
C LYS A 104 12.19 -9.10 8.61
N PRO A 105 12.57 -10.36 8.41
CA PRO A 105 12.32 -11.05 7.15
C PRO A 105 10.83 -11.06 6.81
N GLY A 106 10.46 -10.35 5.73
CA GLY A 106 9.08 -10.23 5.29
C GLY A 106 8.75 -8.82 4.81
N TYR A 107 7.45 -8.50 4.84
CA TYR A 107 6.92 -7.22 4.38
C TYR A 107 5.95 -6.61 5.41
N LYS A 108 6.01 -5.29 5.49
CA LYS A 108 5.00 -4.46 6.11
C LYS A 108 3.94 -4.10 5.06
N PRO A 109 2.69 -4.56 5.18
CA PRO A 109 1.64 -4.17 4.27
C PRO A 109 1.13 -2.76 4.59
N VAL A 110 0.93 -1.94 3.55
CA VAL A 110 0.22 -0.67 3.61
C VAL A 110 -1.03 -0.80 2.74
N ILE A 111 -2.20 -0.55 3.34
CA ILE A 111 -3.48 -0.75 2.68
C ILE A 111 -4.02 0.60 2.24
N ILE A 112 -4.37 0.72 0.96
CA ILE A 112 -4.93 1.92 0.35
C ILE A 112 -6.26 1.53 -0.30
N PRO A 113 -7.36 2.27 -0.06
CA PRO A 113 -8.60 2.06 -0.79
C PRO A 113 -8.39 2.26 -2.30
N PHE A 114 -8.73 1.27 -3.12
CA PHE A 114 -8.54 1.34 -4.57
C PHE A 114 -9.45 2.39 -5.21
N ARG A 115 -10.69 2.51 -4.72
CA ARG A 115 -11.69 3.48 -5.19
C ARG A 115 -11.84 4.66 -4.22
N ASP A 116 -10.75 5.27 -3.80
CA ASP A 116 -10.79 6.50 -3.02
C ASP A 116 -11.19 7.67 -3.95
N PRO A 117 -12.32 8.35 -3.72
CA PRO A 117 -12.73 9.51 -4.51
C PRO A 117 -11.76 10.68 -4.42
N ASN A 118 -10.91 10.70 -3.38
CA ASN A 118 -9.88 11.70 -3.17
C ASN A 118 -8.55 11.36 -3.87
N PHE A 119 -8.45 10.19 -4.51
CA PHE A 119 -7.26 9.76 -5.24
C PHE A 119 -7.60 9.51 -6.71
N ARG A 120 -7.49 10.55 -7.52
CA ARG A 120 -7.92 10.62 -8.92
C ARG A 120 -6.71 10.57 -9.87
N ALA A 121 -6.99 10.47 -11.16
CA ALA A 121 -5.97 10.68 -12.19
C ALA A 121 -5.27 12.05 -12.00
N GLY A 122 -3.97 12.08 -12.14
CA GLY A 122 -3.10 13.23 -11.88
C GLY A 122 -2.63 13.37 -10.42
N ASP A 123 -3.25 12.67 -9.47
CA ASP A 123 -2.82 12.68 -8.07
C ASP A 123 -1.66 11.69 -7.84
N ILE A 124 -0.89 11.95 -6.80
CA ILE A 124 0.22 11.10 -6.37
C ILE A 124 -0.01 10.68 -4.92
N TYR A 125 -0.01 9.36 -4.67
CA TYR A 125 0.05 8.83 -3.32
C TYR A 125 1.52 8.69 -2.90
N PHE A 126 1.95 9.49 -1.95
CA PHE A 126 3.26 9.38 -1.34
C PHE A 126 3.20 8.54 -0.07
N TYR A 127 4.18 7.66 0.11
CA TYR A 127 4.41 6.94 1.36
C TYR A 127 5.86 7.06 1.80
N ASN A 128 6.08 7.38 3.07
CA ASN A 128 7.41 7.48 3.65
C ASN A 128 7.75 6.24 4.49
N ASN A 129 8.49 5.31 3.89
CA ASN A 129 9.06 4.14 4.57
C ASN A 129 10.52 4.38 5.04
N ALA A 130 10.97 5.63 5.03
CA ALA A 130 12.27 6.01 5.58
C ALA A 130 12.14 6.42 7.05
N ASN A 131 13.29 6.56 7.72
CA ASN A 131 13.38 6.89 9.15
C ASN A 131 13.49 8.39 9.44
N LYS A 132 13.40 9.25 8.42
CA LYS A 132 13.43 10.72 8.52
C LYS A 132 12.21 11.32 7.83
N PRO A 133 11.74 12.51 8.23
CA PRO A 133 10.70 13.22 7.50
C PRO A 133 11.13 13.53 6.07
N VAL A 134 10.24 13.31 5.12
CA VAL A 134 10.42 13.67 3.70
C VAL A 134 9.45 14.78 3.33
N MET A 135 9.78 15.53 2.30
CA MET A 135 9.00 16.67 1.84
C MET A 135 9.14 16.86 0.35
N GLY A 136 8.28 17.67 -0.22
CA GLY A 136 8.39 18.04 -1.62
C GLY A 136 7.52 19.21 -2.02
N VAL A 137 7.75 19.63 -3.26
CA VAL A 137 6.96 20.64 -3.96
C VAL A 137 6.59 20.06 -5.32
N LEU A 138 5.32 20.12 -5.69
CA LEU A 138 4.79 19.65 -6.97
C LEU A 138 4.03 20.81 -7.63
N GLY A 139 4.66 21.47 -8.60
CA GLY A 139 4.19 22.77 -9.08
C GLY A 139 4.19 23.77 -7.92
N THR A 140 3.01 24.19 -7.46
CA THR A 140 2.86 25.07 -6.28
C THR A 140 2.47 24.33 -5.00
N THR A 141 2.14 23.03 -5.08
CA THR A 141 1.69 22.25 -3.92
C THR A 141 2.87 21.76 -3.10
N LYS A 142 2.93 22.14 -1.82
CA LYS A 142 3.92 21.68 -0.86
C LYS A 142 3.36 20.53 -0.02
N PHE A 143 4.21 19.55 0.34
CA PHE A 143 3.84 18.49 1.26
C PHE A 143 5.02 18.09 2.17
N SER A 144 4.68 17.48 3.30
CA SER A 144 5.62 16.85 4.21
C SER A 144 4.99 15.57 4.76
N LEU A 145 5.81 14.54 5.00
CA LEU A 145 5.42 13.25 5.54
C LEU A 145 6.39 12.82 6.63
N ASN A 146 5.85 12.49 7.78
CA ASN A 146 6.63 11.83 8.84
C ASN A 146 6.97 10.38 8.45
N PRO A 147 7.94 9.74 9.10
CA PRO A 147 8.18 8.32 8.94
C PRO A 147 6.90 7.49 9.11
N ASN A 148 6.75 6.44 8.29
CA ASN A 148 5.61 5.52 8.31
C ASN A 148 4.24 6.17 8.04
N SER A 149 4.19 7.29 7.33
CA SER A 149 2.94 7.95 6.95
C SER A 149 2.79 8.06 5.44
N GLY A 150 1.52 8.11 4.98
CA GLY A 150 1.16 8.26 3.58
C GLY A 150 0.13 9.36 3.38
N LYS A 151 0.13 9.95 2.18
CA LYS A 151 -0.79 11.03 1.80
C LYS A 151 -0.98 11.11 0.29
N VAL A 152 -2.21 11.37 -0.14
CA VAL A 152 -2.50 11.81 -1.50
C VAL A 152 -2.15 13.29 -1.64
N VAL A 153 -1.39 13.62 -2.67
CA VAL A 153 -1.01 14.98 -3.01
C VAL A 153 -1.45 15.28 -4.43
N ARG A 154 -2.18 16.38 -4.60
CA ARG A 154 -2.60 16.89 -5.92
C ARG A 154 -1.67 18.00 -6.35
N PRO A 155 -0.91 17.82 -7.45
CA PRO A 155 -0.10 18.89 -8.04
C PRO A 155 -0.97 20.05 -8.51
N ARG A 156 -0.46 21.28 -8.41
CA ARG A 156 -1.15 22.50 -8.85
C ARG A 156 -0.16 23.50 -9.46
N GLY A 157 -0.68 24.57 -10.11
CA GLY A 157 0.12 25.69 -10.58
C GLY A 157 0.88 25.44 -11.88
N PHE A 158 0.39 24.54 -12.75
CA PHE A 158 0.99 24.24 -14.06
C PHE A 158 0.00 24.40 -15.22
N GLY A 159 -1.25 24.80 -14.97
CA GLY A 159 -2.26 25.04 -16.01
C GLY A 159 -2.44 23.85 -16.95
N ASN A 160 -2.28 24.09 -18.25
CA ASN A 160 -2.39 23.07 -19.30
C ASN A 160 -1.04 22.47 -19.72
N GLU A 161 0.03 22.74 -18.97
CA GLU A 161 1.35 22.21 -19.30
C GLU A 161 1.40 20.69 -19.17
N ARG A 162 2.19 20.05 -20.04
CA ARG A 162 2.41 18.58 -19.99
C ARG A 162 3.28 18.12 -18.84
N TYR A 163 4.01 19.05 -18.20
CA TYR A 163 4.94 18.78 -17.11
C TYR A 163 4.85 19.87 -16.05
N TYR A 164 5.13 19.52 -14.83
CA TYR A 164 5.34 20.47 -13.74
C TYR A 164 6.67 20.21 -13.04
N HIS A 165 7.20 21.23 -12.40
CA HIS A 165 8.42 21.10 -11.63
C HIS A 165 8.15 20.37 -10.31
N ALA A 166 8.91 19.30 -10.05
CA ALA A 166 8.84 18.50 -8.83
C ALA A 166 10.18 18.51 -8.11
N ILE A 167 10.16 18.85 -6.82
CA ILE A 167 11.31 18.78 -5.92
C ILE A 167 10.97 17.85 -4.79
N LEU A 168 11.80 16.83 -4.56
CA LEU A 168 11.68 15.89 -3.45
C LEU A 168 12.90 16.07 -2.54
N GLY A 169 12.67 16.03 -1.24
CA GLY A 169 13.73 16.26 -0.25
C GLY A 169 13.50 15.49 1.05
N VAL A 170 14.50 15.53 1.91
CA VAL A 170 14.52 14.96 3.25
C VAL A 170 14.94 16.00 4.27
N ARG A 171 14.38 15.95 5.47
CA ARG A 171 14.82 16.78 6.59
C ARG A 171 15.98 16.09 7.33
N GLU A 172 17.12 16.77 7.40
CA GLU A 172 18.29 16.35 8.17
C GLU A 172 18.55 17.37 9.27
N GLY A 173 18.08 17.09 10.49
CA GLY A 173 18.07 18.05 11.59
C GLY A 173 17.24 19.29 11.24
N THR A 174 17.86 20.47 11.24
CA THR A 174 17.22 21.75 10.87
C THR A 174 17.29 22.05 9.37
N LYS A 175 18.06 21.28 8.58
CA LYS A 175 18.29 21.53 7.16
C LYS A 175 17.41 20.63 6.28
N ASN A 176 17.00 21.16 5.13
CA ASN A 176 16.31 20.42 4.08
C ASN A 176 17.32 20.08 2.98
N LYS A 177 17.46 18.80 2.67
CA LYS A 177 18.34 18.31 1.61
C LYS A 177 17.52 17.81 0.44
N VAL A 178 17.80 18.33 -0.75
CA VAL A 178 17.13 17.88 -1.99
C VAL A 178 17.63 16.48 -2.35
N ILE A 179 16.70 15.55 -2.55
CA ILE A 179 16.92 14.21 -3.08
C ILE A 179 16.90 14.25 -4.62
N LYS A 180 15.91 14.96 -5.17
CA LYS A 180 15.70 15.06 -6.61
C LYS A 180 14.96 16.36 -6.96
N SER A 181 15.36 16.94 -8.10
CA SER A 181 14.64 18.00 -8.80
C SER A 181 14.44 17.56 -10.24
N MET A 182 13.21 17.66 -10.77
CA MET A 182 12.86 17.12 -12.08
C MET A 182 11.59 17.74 -12.66
N LYS A 183 11.38 17.57 -13.96
CA LYS A 183 10.07 17.73 -14.59
C LYS A 183 9.27 16.45 -14.42
N TRP A 184 8.07 16.56 -13.84
CA TRP A 184 7.13 15.43 -13.64
C TRP A 184 6.01 15.54 -14.65
N PRO A 185 5.62 14.44 -15.33
CA PRO A 185 4.54 14.50 -16.31
C PRO A 185 3.20 14.77 -15.63
N SER A 186 2.44 15.70 -16.21
CA SER A 186 1.02 15.90 -15.87
C SER A 186 0.19 14.90 -16.64
N SER A 187 -0.58 14.06 -15.96
CA SER A 187 -1.42 13.05 -16.58
C SER A 187 -2.86 13.17 -16.16
N LYS A 188 -3.78 13.03 -17.13
CA LYS A 188 -5.22 12.94 -16.89
C LYS A 188 -5.74 11.50 -16.84
N ILE A 189 -4.86 10.52 -17.08
CA ILE A 189 -5.22 9.10 -17.18
C ILE A 189 -4.37 8.19 -16.29
N THR A 190 -3.40 8.75 -15.56
CA THR A 190 -2.59 7.99 -14.59
C THR A 190 -2.65 8.62 -13.22
N ARG A 191 -2.55 7.80 -12.20
CA ARG A 191 -2.17 8.21 -10.85
C ARG A 191 -0.90 7.49 -10.44
N ASN A 192 -0.17 8.05 -9.49
CA ASN A 192 1.16 7.56 -9.15
C ASN A 192 1.23 7.13 -7.69
N TYR A 193 2.07 6.12 -7.42
CA TYR A 193 2.49 5.72 -6.08
C TYR A 193 3.97 6.00 -5.94
N VAL A 194 4.35 6.77 -4.94
CA VAL A 194 5.75 7.16 -4.68
C VAL A 194 6.14 6.73 -3.28
N PHE A 195 7.17 5.89 -3.18
CA PHE A 195 7.68 5.36 -1.92
C PHE A 195 9.06 5.93 -1.65
N PHE A 196 9.22 6.61 -0.50
CA PHE A 196 10.53 6.95 0.01
C PHE A 196 11.03 5.80 0.87
N TYR A 197 12.28 5.41 0.70
CA TYR A 197 12.92 4.34 1.45
C TYR A 197 14.42 4.59 1.61
N VAL A 198 15.06 3.88 2.55
CA VAL A 198 16.52 3.89 2.69
C VAL A 198 17.10 2.85 1.73
N ASP A 199 17.88 3.31 0.75
CA ASP A 199 18.63 2.40 -0.14
C ASP A 199 19.57 1.52 0.70
N PRO A 200 19.45 0.18 0.65
CA PRO A 200 20.24 -0.71 1.51
C PRO A 200 21.72 -0.72 1.19
N VAL A 201 22.09 -0.37 -0.05
CA VAL A 201 23.49 -0.32 -0.50
C VAL A 201 24.10 1.04 -0.19
N ARG A 202 23.45 2.11 -0.67
CA ARG A 202 23.96 3.49 -0.56
C ARG A 202 23.68 4.14 0.79
N LYS A 203 22.86 3.50 1.66
CA LYS A 203 22.46 3.99 3.00
C LYS A 203 21.87 5.41 3.01
N ARG A 204 21.29 5.85 1.91
CA ARG A 204 20.65 7.15 1.75
C ARG A 204 19.18 7.02 1.38
N ILE A 205 18.38 8.02 1.76
CA ILE A 205 16.97 8.08 1.39
C ILE A 205 16.89 8.36 -0.11
N THR A 206 16.07 7.56 -0.79
CA THR A 206 15.72 7.67 -2.20
C THR A 206 14.23 7.42 -2.35
N TYR A 207 13.73 7.42 -3.59
CA TYR A 207 12.34 7.15 -3.88
C TYR A 207 12.19 6.23 -5.09
N ARG A 208 11.03 5.62 -5.19
CA ARG A 208 10.54 4.89 -6.36
C ARG A 208 9.14 5.38 -6.69
N ALA A 209 8.86 5.55 -7.97
CA ALA A 209 7.54 5.87 -8.49
C ALA A 209 6.99 4.70 -9.32
N VAL A 210 5.69 4.46 -9.23
CA VAL A 210 4.95 3.46 -10.01
C VAL A 210 3.67 4.11 -10.51
N ASP A 211 3.41 3.96 -11.79
CA ASP A 211 2.25 4.51 -12.47
C ASP A 211 1.11 3.48 -12.49
N GLU A 212 -0.11 3.96 -12.31
CA GLU A 212 -1.32 3.20 -12.54
C GLU A 212 -2.18 3.92 -13.59
N PHE A 213 -2.52 3.22 -14.66
CA PHE A 213 -3.45 3.73 -15.66
C PHE A 213 -4.89 3.62 -15.13
N ILE A 214 -5.59 4.75 -15.12
CA ILE A 214 -7.00 4.83 -14.78
C ILE A 214 -7.78 4.87 -16.11
N MET A 215 -8.45 3.78 -16.44
CA MET A 215 -9.36 3.81 -17.58
C MET A 215 -10.47 4.83 -17.29
N PRO A 216 -10.73 5.79 -18.19
CA PRO A 216 -11.93 6.60 -18.10
C PRO A 216 -13.14 5.66 -18.00
N ARG A 217 -14.03 5.88 -17.03
CA ARG A 217 -15.34 5.24 -17.11
C ARG A 217 -15.92 5.66 -18.47
N LYS A 218 -16.26 4.69 -19.30
CA LYS A 218 -17.29 4.91 -20.31
C LYS A 218 -18.53 5.23 -19.49
N ASP A 219 -18.90 6.49 -19.46
CA ASP A 219 -20.21 6.89 -18.96
C ASP A 219 -21.20 5.98 -19.72
N ALA A 220 -22.03 5.26 -18.98
CA ALA A 220 -23.11 4.48 -19.55
C ALA A 220 -23.89 5.46 -20.42
N GLY A 221 -23.74 5.27 -21.72
CA GLY A 221 -24.20 6.23 -22.71
C GLY A 221 -25.65 6.55 -22.48
N ASP A 222 -25.94 7.81 -22.63
CA ASP A 222 -27.23 8.35 -23.00
C ASP A 222 -27.95 7.38 -23.95
N GLY A 223 -28.85 6.62 -23.38
CA GLY A 223 -29.89 5.92 -24.12
C GLY A 223 -31.06 6.88 -24.27
N SER A 224 -30.99 7.69 -25.30
CA SER A 224 -32.17 8.36 -25.87
C SER A 224 -32.81 7.46 -26.90
#